data_e82301dd2341e54b7f89f4c9971b67cd
#
_entry.id   e82301dd2341e54b7f89f4c9971b67cd
#
_cell.length_a   1.000
_cell.length_b   1.000
_cell.length_c   1.000
_cell.angle_alpha   90.00
_cell.angle_beta   90.00
_cell.angle_gamma   90.00
#
_symmetry.space_group_name_H-M   'P 1'
#
loop_
_entity.id
_entity.type
_entity.pdbx_description
1 polymer ?
#
loop_
_entity_poly.entity_id
_entity_poly.type
_entity_poly.pdbx_seq_one_letter_code
_entity_poly.pdbx_strand_id
1 'polypeptide(L)'
;CVKEFSNPKLRLLFKNIAYVGALSYLLNIDKKVYIDLLSEKFRGKEKLIIPNVKALEIGFNYAKENFKDLCKIKVKKINKTKGMILTNGNDAAGLGCVYAGATVCAWYPITPSTSVAEAFTKYCQKLRVDKKSEKNKFAIVQAEDELAAIGMAIGANWNGSRAFTATSGPGISLMSEFLGLAYFAEVPVVLFDIQRGGPSTGMPTRTQQSDILLCAYASHGDTKHVILIPSNPTECFEFSVMAFDLADRLQTPVIILSDLDIGMNDFSTKEFNWDDKYSYDRGKVLSKKDLDEIENFGRYLDIDGDGIPYRTYPGTHPEKGAFFTRGSSHDEYAVYTEDGKVNARNMKRILKKHKTASKLIPKPIIKSSNNSIGVIYFGGSDYSMIEALDILEKDGIILDSMRIRGFPFGIEVNDFIINHDLIFVVEQNRDAQMKKLIIAELNVSPEKMISILCFDGMPITANFIDKEIQSYLAEKKVKELIREK
;
A
#
# COMPACT_ATOMS: atom_id res chain seq x y z
N CYS A 1 -29.78 23.97 18.82
CA CYS A 1 -29.86 24.18 17.36
C CYS A 1 -31.25 24.55 16.86
N VAL A 2 -32.34 23.88 17.35
CA VAL A 2 -33.71 24.13 16.83
C VAL A 2 -34.19 25.57 17.09
N LYS A 3 -33.89 26.15 18.26
CA LYS A 3 -34.28 27.53 18.62
C LYS A 3 -33.45 28.60 17.89
N GLU A 4 -32.24 28.28 17.46
CA GLU A 4 -31.26 29.25 16.95
C GLU A 4 -31.11 29.25 15.41
N PHE A 5 -31.52 28.19 14.74
CA PHE A 5 -31.40 28.04 13.30
C PHE A 5 -32.76 27.73 12.67
N SER A 6 -33.25 28.61 11.81
CA SER A 6 -34.56 28.47 11.15
C SER A 6 -34.59 27.37 10.08
N ASN A 7 -33.50 27.14 9.35
CA ASN A 7 -33.43 26.17 8.25
C ASN A 7 -33.24 24.73 8.78
N PRO A 8 -34.21 23.79 8.53
CA PRO A 8 -34.13 22.42 9.02
C PRO A 8 -32.92 21.62 8.50
N LYS A 9 -32.53 21.82 7.25
CA LYS A 9 -31.36 21.12 6.65
C LYS A 9 -30.05 21.54 7.31
N LEU A 10 -29.90 22.83 7.60
CA LEU A 10 -28.74 23.36 8.32
C LEU A 10 -28.65 22.91 9.77
N ARG A 11 -29.81 22.70 10.42
CA ARG A 11 -29.86 22.20 11.81
C ARG A 11 -29.16 20.86 11.96
N LEU A 12 -29.32 19.98 11.00
CA LEU A 12 -28.69 18.66 11.02
C LEU A 12 -27.14 18.75 10.93
N LEU A 13 -26.65 19.63 10.06
CA LEU A 13 -25.21 19.89 9.91
C LEU A 13 -24.61 20.56 11.16
N PHE A 14 -25.31 21.58 11.70
CA PHE A 14 -24.85 22.28 12.89
C PHE A 14 -24.89 21.45 14.16
N LYS A 15 -25.63 20.35 14.19
CA LYS A 15 -25.65 19.40 15.29
C LYS A 15 -24.27 18.84 15.61
N ASN A 16 -23.51 18.47 14.56
CA ASN A 16 -22.16 17.97 14.70
C ASN A 16 -21.19 19.05 15.22
N ILE A 17 -21.35 20.29 14.76
CA ILE A 17 -20.51 21.42 15.23
C ILE A 17 -20.83 21.76 16.69
N ALA A 18 -22.10 21.73 17.10
CA ALA A 18 -22.47 21.90 18.50
C ALA A 18 -21.91 20.78 19.39
N TYR A 19 -21.90 19.53 18.90
CA TYR A 19 -21.26 18.41 19.58
C TYR A 19 -19.75 18.65 19.78
N VAL A 20 -19.03 19.12 18.75
CA VAL A 20 -17.62 19.51 18.87
C VAL A 20 -17.44 20.61 19.93
N GLY A 21 -18.32 21.59 19.97
CA GLY A 21 -18.30 22.63 21.00
C GLY A 21 -18.45 22.07 22.42
N ALA A 22 -19.37 21.11 22.63
CA ALA A 22 -19.54 20.43 23.92
C ALA A 22 -18.27 19.64 24.30
N LEU A 23 -17.69 18.89 23.38
CA LEU A 23 -16.42 18.18 23.61
C LEU A 23 -15.26 19.13 23.93
N SER A 24 -15.19 20.29 23.28
CA SER A 24 -14.19 21.32 23.57
C SER A 24 -14.19 21.70 25.04
N TYR A 25 -15.36 21.93 25.62
CA TYR A 25 -15.49 22.22 27.07
C TYR A 25 -15.11 21.00 27.93
N LEU A 26 -15.72 19.84 27.65
CA LEU A 26 -15.53 18.63 28.45
C LEU A 26 -14.08 18.16 28.50
N LEU A 27 -13.35 18.24 27.39
CA LEU A 27 -11.98 17.79 27.25
C LEU A 27 -10.95 18.90 27.52
N ASN A 28 -11.39 20.12 27.83
CA ASN A 28 -10.52 21.31 28.02
C ASN A 28 -9.67 21.64 26.78
N ILE A 29 -10.28 21.55 25.59
CA ILE A 29 -9.64 21.97 24.33
C ILE A 29 -10.00 23.44 24.10
N ASP A 30 -9.00 24.28 23.76
CA ASP A 30 -9.27 25.68 23.44
C ASP A 30 -10.18 25.81 22.21
N LYS A 31 -11.38 26.39 22.40
CA LYS A 31 -12.34 26.61 21.31
C LYS A 31 -11.77 27.42 20.13
N LYS A 32 -10.72 28.24 20.39
CA LYS A 32 -10.03 29.01 19.35
C LYS A 32 -9.46 28.10 18.26
N VAL A 33 -8.97 26.91 18.62
CA VAL A 33 -8.46 25.92 17.63
C VAL A 33 -9.52 25.58 16.60
N TYR A 34 -10.76 25.35 17.04
CA TYR A 34 -11.86 25.02 16.13
C TYR A 34 -12.32 26.23 15.31
N ILE A 35 -12.31 27.43 15.90
CA ILE A 35 -12.66 28.68 15.20
C ILE A 35 -11.63 28.94 14.08
N ASP A 36 -10.36 28.79 14.37
CA ASP A 36 -9.28 28.96 13.39
C ASP A 36 -9.42 27.93 12.24
N LEU A 37 -9.68 26.65 12.55
CA LEU A 37 -9.94 25.60 11.55
C LEU A 37 -11.17 25.88 10.68
N LEU A 38 -12.26 26.36 11.28
CA LEU A 38 -13.48 26.76 10.53
C LEU A 38 -13.18 27.93 9.61
N SER A 39 -12.40 28.91 10.08
CA SER A 39 -12.01 30.08 9.31
C SER A 39 -11.11 29.71 8.12
N GLU A 40 -10.20 28.77 8.31
CA GLU A 40 -9.34 28.23 7.25
C GLU A 40 -10.16 27.44 6.22
N LYS A 41 -11.00 26.52 6.69
CA LYS A 41 -11.84 25.64 5.83
C LYS A 41 -12.82 26.42 4.96
N PHE A 42 -13.39 27.48 5.50
CA PHE A 42 -14.39 28.31 4.82
C PHE A 42 -13.83 29.66 4.36
N ARG A 43 -12.52 29.76 4.14
CA ARG A 43 -11.84 30.97 3.69
C ARG A 43 -12.52 31.57 2.45
N GLY A 44 -12.89 32.86 2.51
CA GLY A 44 -13.63 33.53 1.44
C GLY A 44 -15.14 33.23 1.40
N LYS A 45 -15.66 32.53 2.43
CA LYS A 45 -17.09 32.20 2.57
C LYS A 45 -17.59 32.53 3.96
N GLU A 46 -17.44 33.79 4.37
CA GLU A 46 -17.74 34.29 5.74
C GLU A 46 -19.19 33.94 6.17
N LYS A 47 -20.13 33.93 5.22
CA LYS A 47 -21.53 33.52 5.45
C LYS A 47 -21.68 32.11 6.04
N LEU A 48 -20.66 31.25 5.86
CA LEU A 48 -20.62 29.90 6.46
C LEU A 48 -19.88 29.87 7.79
N ILE A 49 -18.91 30.74 8.02
CA ILE A 49 -18.10 30.77 9.25
C ILE A 49 -18.97 31.15 10.45
N ILE A 50 -19.69 32.27 10.36
CA ILE A 50 -20.50 32.82 11.46
C ILE A 50 -21.50 31.80 12.07
N PRO A 51 -22.34 31.11 11.28
CA PRO A 51 -23.30 30.16 11.85
C PRO A 51 -22.61 28.90 12.41
N ASN A 52 -21.46 28.48 11.88
CA ASN A 52 -20.67 27.36 12.43
C ASN A 52 -20.05 27.74 13.80
N VAL A 53 -19.48 28.93 13.93
CA VAL A 53 -18.95 29.43 15.20
C VAL A 53 -20.07 29.55 16.22
N LYS A 54 -21.24 30.07 15.82
CA LYS A 54 -22.44 30.14 16.71
C LYS A 54 -22.87 28.74 17.19
N ALA A 55 -22.88 27.75 16.30
CA ALA A 55 -23.19 26.37 16.67
C ALA A 55 -22.19 25.78 17.66
N LEU A 56 -20.90 26.02 17.44
CA LEU A 56 -19.81 25.63 18.36
C LEU A 56 -20.03 26.22 19.75
N GLU A 57 -20.32 27.53 19.82
CA GLU A 57 -20.57 28.24 21.10
C GLU A 57 -21.81 27.73 21.84
N ILE A 58 -22.90 27.41 21.13
CA ILE A 58 -24.09 26.79 21.73
C ILE A 58 -23.70 25.47 22.41
N GLY A 59 -22.96 24.61 21.77
CA GLY A 59 -22.52 23.33 22.34
C GLY A 59 -21.61 23.52 23.54
N PHE A 60 -20.62 24.42 23.43
CA PHE A 60 -19.69 24.74 24.50
C PHE A 60 -20.39 25.27 25.75
N ASN A 61 -21.28 26.25 25.59
CA ASN A 61 -22.03 26.87 26.71
C ASN A 61 -23.00 25.87 27.36
N TYR A 62 -23.70 25.06 26.55
CA TYR A 62 -24.57 24.02 27.07
C TYR A 62 -23.80 23.02 27.95
N ALA A 63 -22.63 22.56 27.49
CA ALA A 63 -21.81 21.63 28.26
C ALA A 63 -21.26 22.28 29.54
N LYS A 64 -20.87 23.56 29.47
CA LYS A 64 -20.43 24.34 30.64
C LYS A 64 -21.50 24.49 31.72
N GLU A 65 -22.73 24.65 31.31
CA GLU A 65 -23.86 24.83 32.23
C GLU A 65 -24.37 23.52 32.83
N ASN A 66 -24.39 22.44 32.02
CA ASN A 66 -25.09 21.21 32.41
C ASN A 66 -24.14 20.06 32.79
N PHE A 67 -22.84 20.10 32.35
CA PHE A 67 -21.90 18.98 32.51
C PHE A 67 -20.60 19.40 33.22
N LYS A 68 -20.69 20.38 34.11
CA LYS A 68 -19.56 20.82 34.92
C LYS A 68 -19.02 19.65 35.73
N ASP A 69 -17.69 19.43 35.65
CA ASP A 69 -16.93 18.39 36.35
C ASP A 69 -17.31 16.91 36.03
N LEU A 70 -18.16 16.69 35.00
CA LEU A 70 -18.57 15.34 34.62
C LEU A 70 -17.43 14.54 33.99
N CYS A 71 -16.56 15.18 33.20
CA CYS A 71 -15.44 14.53 32.50
C CYS A 71 -14.14 14.76 33.23
N LYS A 72 -13.48 13.65 33.68
CA LYS A 72 -12.19 13.68 34.34
C LYS A 72 -11.02 13.68 33.35
N ILE A 73 -11.25 13.31 32.10
CA ILE A 73 -10.25 13.27 31.05
C ILE A 73 -10.05 14.69 30.50
N LYS A 74 -8.80 15.13 30.41
CA LYS A 74 -8.43 16.44 29.87
C LYS A 74 -7.35 16.29 28.82
N VAL A 75 -7.49 16.98 27.69
CA VAL A 75 -6.48 17.05 26.64
C VAL A 75 -5.47 18.16 26.99
N LYS A 76 -4.18 17.82 26.95
CA LYS A 76 -3.09 18.78 27.17
C LYS A 76 -2.32 19.02 25.87
N LYS A 77 -2.04 20.27 25.56
CA LYS A 77 -1.16 20.62 24.43
C LYS A 77 0.27 20.26 24.78
N ILE A 78 0.90 19.36 24.01
CA ILE A 78 2.26 18.86 24.26
C ILE A 78 3.24 19.14 23.11
N ASN A 79 2.79 19.76 22.02
CA ASN A 79 3.61 20.15 20.84
C ASN A 79 4.44 19.01 20.18
N LYS A 80 4.11 17.74 20.44
CA LYS A 80 4.83 16.60 19.84
C LYS A 80 4.61 16.44 18.33
N THR A 81 3.58 17.09 17.78
CA THR A 81 3.24 17.06 16.34
C THR A 81 3.75 18.27 15.56
N LYS A 82 4.60 19.13 16.18
CA LYS A 82 5.19 20.26 15.48
C LYS A 82 6.08 19.77 14.33
N GLY A 83 5.85 20.29 13.12
CA GLY A 83 6.57 19.86 11.91
C GLY A 83 6.07 18.51 11.35
N MET A 84 4.90 18.06 11.79
CA MET A 84 4.20 16.91 11.20
C MET A 84 3.02 17.40 10.37
N ILE A 85 2.65 16.57 9.39
CA ILE A 85 1.42 16.69 8.60
C ILE A 85 0.41 15.64 9.03
N LEU A 86 -0.86 15.91 8.83
CA LEU A 86 -1.94 14.94 9.01
C LEU A 86 -2.40 14.47 7.64
N THR A 87 -2.30 13.17 7.37
CA THR A 87 -2.66 12.57 6.09
C THR A 87 -2.98 11.09 6.25
N ASN A 88 -3.65 10.52 5.28
CA ASN A 88 -3.88 9.07 5.20
C ASN A 88 -3.03 8.42 4.10
N GLY A 89 -2.98 7.09 4.10
CA GLY A 89 -2.15 6.34 3.15
C GLY A 89 -2.56 6.54 1.70
N ASN A 90 -3.85 6.63 1.40
CA ASN A 90 -4.34 6.80 0.03
C ASN A 90 -4.02 8.18 -0.54
N ASP A 91 -4.13 9.24 0.27
CA ASP A 91 -3.74 10.61 -0.14
C ASP A 91 -2.23 10.68 -0.38
N ALA A 92 -1.44 10.05 0.49
CA ALA A 92 0.01 9.93 0.34
C ALA A 92 0.42 9.12 -0.91
N ALA A 93 -0.24 8.00 -1.18
CA ALA A 93 -0.02 7.17 -2.37
C ALA A 93 -0.34 7.95 -3.66
N GLY A 94 -1.46 8.67 -3.70
CA GLY A 94 -1.82 9.52 -4.86
C GLY A 94 -0.79 10.60 -5.14
N LEU A 95 -0.24 11.23 -4.09
CA LEU A 95 0.87 12.19 -4.22
C LEU A 95 2.15 11.50 -4.70
N GLY A 96 2.47 10.32 -4.16
CA GLY A 96 3.61 9.51 -4.57
C GLY A 96 3.56 9.15 -6.05
N CYS A 97 2.37 8.79 -6.60
CA CYS A 97 2.18 8.56 -8.02
C CYS A 97 2.51 9.80 -8.87
N VAL A 98 2.09 11.00 -8.43
CA VAL A 98 2.43 12.24 -9.14
C VAL A 98 3.94 12.48 -9.09
N TYR A 99 4.57 12.32 -7.94
CA TYR A 99 6.02 12.49 -7.79
C TYR A 99 6.80 11.49 -8.65
N ALA A 100 6.36 10.24 -8.68
CA ALA A 100 6.92 9.18 -9.53
C ALA A 100 6.76 9.41 -11.03
N GLY A 101 6.11 10.46 -11.46
CA GLY A 101 5.92 10.76 -12.88
C GLY A 101 4.76 10.00 -13.54
N ALA A 102 3.83 9.44 -12.79
CA ALA A 102 2.63 8.86 -13.36
C ALA A 102 1.80 9.94 -14.09
N THR A 103 1.36 9.62 -15.30
CA THR A 103 0.56 10.51 -16.14
C THR A 103 -0.81 9.94 -16.48
N VAL A 104 -1.01 8.64 -16.25
CA VAL A 104 -2.29 7.97 -16.54
C VAL A 104 -2.76 7.20 -15.30
N CYS A 105 -4.01 7.45 -14.91
CA CYS A 105 -4.75 6.66 -13.96
C CYS A 105 -6.01 6.14 -14.63
N ALA A 106 -6.11 4.83 -14.86
CA ALA A 106 -7.33 4.18 -15.30
C ALA A 106 -7.87 3.34 -14.15
N TRP A 107 -9.11 3.58 -13.72
CA TRP A 107 -9.63 3.03 -12.48
C TRP A 107 -11.14 2.76 -12.53
N TYR A 108 -11.61 1.92 -11.64
CA TYR A 108 -13.03 1.67 -11.39
C TYR A 108 -13.36 1.87 -9.91
N PRO A 109 -14.48 2.54 -9.57
CA PRO A 109 -14.80 2.88 -8.19
C PRO A 109 -15.02 1.65 -7.30
N ILE A 110 -14.20 1.51 -6.28
CA ILE A 110 -14.36 0.50 -5.22
C ILE A 110 -13.78 1.02 -3.89
N THR A 111 -14.54 0.88 -2.80
CA THR A 111 -14.04 1.18 -1.45
C THR A 111 -13.03 0.11 -1.02
N PRO A 112 -11.86 0.49 -0.43
CA PRO A 112 -11.42 1.84 -0.05
C PRO A 112 -10.47 2.50 -1.07
N SER A 113 -10.21 1.94 -2.24
CA SER A 113 -9.17 2.39 -3.18
C SER A 113 -9.52 3.63 -3.98
N THR A 114 -10.80 3.97 -4.11
CA THR A 114 -11.28 5.15 -4.87
C THR A 114 -10.52 6.43 -4.49
N SER A 115 -10.22 6.63 -3.21
CA SER A 115 -9.52 7.82 -2.74
C SER A 115 -8.06 7.93 -3.21
N VAL A 116 -7.41 6.85 -3.68
CA VAL A 116 -6.10 6.94 -4.35
C VAL A 116 -6.22 7.68 -5.67
N ALA A 117 -7.21 7.31 -6.50
CA ALA A 117 -7.47 7.98 -7.78
C ALA A 117 -7.93 9.44 -7.60
N GLU A 118 -8.75 9.70 -6.58
CA GLU A 118 -9.19 11.05 -6.22
C GLU A 118 -8.02 11.93 -5.74
N ALA A 119 -7.13 11.38 -4.91
CA ALA A 119 -5.92 12.07 -4.46
C ALA A 119 -4.99 12.38 -5.65
N PHE A 120 -4.74 11.39 -6.51
CA PHE A 120 -3.96 11.60 -7.74
C PHE A 120 -4.57 12.71 -8.61
N THR A 121 -5.89 12.70 -8.80
CA THR A 121 -6.63 13.75 -9.54
C THR A 121 -6.39 15.13 -8.93
N LYS A 122 -6.60 15.25 -7.62
CA LYS A 122 -6.39 16.49 -6.86
C LYS A 122 -4.97 17.05 -7.03
N TYR A 123 -3.96 16.19 -6.96
CA TYR A 123 -2.57 16.62 -7.08
C TYR A 123 -2.16 16.89 -8.53
N CYS A 124 -2.65 16.12 -9.51
CA CYS A 124 -2.42 16.40 -10.92
C CYS A 124 -2.99 17.76 -11.34
N GLN A 125 -4.19 18.11 -10.90
CA GLN A 125 -4.80 19.42 -11.16
C GLN A 125 -3.95 20.59 -10.63
N LYS A 126 -3.22 20.38 -9.54
CA LYS A 126 -2.34 21.40 -8.95
C LYS A 126 -0.97 21.47 -9.60
N LEU A 127 -0.40 20.33 -9.97
CA LEU A 127 1.03 20.20 -10.28
C LEU A 127 1.30 19.87 -11.77
N ARG A 128 0.30 19.38 -12.53
CA ARG A 128 0.48 18.85 -13.88
C ARG A 128 -0.41 19.50 -14.94
N VAL A 129 -0.92 20.69 -14.67
CA VAL A 129 -1.56 21.52 -15.69
C VAL A 129 -0.50 22.47 -16.26
N ASP A 130 -0.39 22.53 -17.57
CA ASP A 130 0.52 23.45 -18.25
C ASP A 130 0.05 24.90 -18.07
N LYS A 131 0.87 25.71 -17.42
CA LYS A 131 0.51 27.10 -17.05
C LYS A 131 0.28 28.03 -18.25
N LYS A 132 0.82 27.68 -19.43
CA LYS A 132 0.71 28.53 -20.63
C LYS A 132 -0.47 28.13 -21.50
N SER A 133 -0.64 26.84 -21.73
CA SER A 133 -1.69 26.29 -22.60
C SER A 133 -2.94 25.86 -21.87
N GLU A 134 -2.92 25.85 -20.52
CA GLU A 134 -3.98 25.35 -19.64
C GLU A 134 -4.36 23.87 -19.90
N LYS A 135 -3.52 23.16 -20.65
CA LYS A 135 -3.75 21.74 -20.97
C LYS A 135 -3.26 20.83 -19.87
N ASN A 136 -4.02 19.79 -19.62
CA ASN A 136 -3.64 18.71 -18.71
C ASN A 136 -2.47 17.90 -19.30
N LYS A 137 -1.42 17.67 -18.51
CA LYS A 137 -0.33 16.74 -18.82
C LYS A 137 -0.56 15.39 -18.13
N PHE A 138 -1.81 14.98 -18.02
CA PHE A 138 -2.26 13.74 -17.42
C PHE A 138 -3.60 13.31 -18.00
N ALA A 139 -3.92 12.02 -17.89
CA ALA A 139 -5.21 11.44 -18.22
C ALA A 139 -5.74 10.63 -17.02
N ILE A 140 -7.00 10.84 -16.69
CA ILE A 140 -7.69 10.08 -15.63
C ILE A 140 -8.96 9.54 -16.26
N VAL A 141 -9.07 8.21 -16.31
CA VAL A 141 -10.16 7.51 -16.97
C VAL A 141 -10.87 6.62 -15.96
N GLN A 142 -12.12 6.93 -15.67
CA GLN A 142 -13.00 5.99 -15.01
C GLN A 142 -13.45 4.98 -16.06
N ALA A 143 -13.01 3.73 -15.89
CA ALA A 143 -13.33 2.64 -16.79
C ALA A 143 -14.75 2.09 -16.51
N GLU A 144 -15.23 1.22 -17.37
CA GLU A 144 -16.53 0.57 -17.22
C GLU A 144 -16.49 -0.55 -16.15
N ASP A 145 -15.31 -1.18 -16.01
CA ASP A 145 -15.04 -2.20 -14.99
C ASP A 145 -13.52 -2.28 -14.68
N GLU A 146 -13.14 -3.16 -13.78
CA GLU A 146 -11.74 -3.40 -13.41
C GLU A 146 -10.91 -4.01 -14.55
N LEU A 147 -11.51 -4.85 -15.43
CA LEU A 147 -10.80 -5.42 -16.58
C LEU A 147 -10.40 -4.32 -17.55
N ALA A 148 -11.32 -3.43 -17.87
CA ALA A 148 -11.03 -2.28 -18.73
C ALA A 148 -9.98 -1.36 -18.10
N ALA A 149 -10.05 -1.12 -16.77
CA ALA A 149 -9.11 -0.28 -16.05
C ALA A 149 -7.66 -0.79 -16.16
N ILE A 150 -7.43 -2.06 -15.84
CA ILE A 150 -6.08 -2.65 -15.92
C ILE A 150 -5.59 -2.73 -17.37
N GLY A 151 -6.46 -3.08 -18.33
CA GLY A 151 -6.11 -3.12 -19.75
C GLY A 151 -5.67 -1.76 -20.29
N MET A 152 -6.36 -0.67 -19.93
CA MET A 152 -5.97 0.70 -20.27
C MET A 152 -4.62 1.09 -19.63
N ALA A 153 -4.38 0.73 -18.36
CA ALA A 153 -3.12 1.01 -17.69
C ALA A 153 -1.95 0.26 -18.37
N ILE A 154 -2.12 -1.02 -18.71
CA ILE A 154 -1.12 -1.81 -19.43
C ILE A 154 -0.82 -1.21 -20.80
N GLY A 155 -1.86 -0.87 -21.57
CA GLY A 155 -1.69 -0.24 -22.90
C GLY A 155 -0.95 1.11 -22.84
N ALA A 156 -1.25 1.94 -21.83
CA ALA A 156 -0.55 3.20 -21.61
C ALA A 156 0.94 2.97 -21.25
N ASN A 157 1.25 2.01 -20.38
CA ASN A 157 2.62 1.66 -20.02
C ASN A 157 3.41 1.06 -21.19
N TRP A 158 2.76 0.26 -22.03
CA TRP A 158 3.38 -0.28 -23.25
C TRP A 158 3.85 0.83 -24.18
N ASN A 159 3.10 1.93 -24.27
CA ASN A 159 3.46 3.13 -25.03
C ASN A 159 4.46 4.06 -24.31
N GLY A 160 4.95 3.70 -23.15
CA GLY A 160 5.97 4.46 -22.41
C GLY A 160 5.42 5.47 -21.39
N SER A 161 4.12 5.55 -21.17
CA SER A 161 3.57 6.29 -20.03
C SER A 161 3.87 5.56 -18.71
N ARG A 162 3.89 6.27 -17.58
CA ARG A 162 3.72 5.67 -16.27
C ARG A 162 2.25 5.70 -15.92
N ALA A 163 1.63 4.53 -15.90
CA ALA A 163 0.21 4.35 -15.67
C ALA A 163 -0.06 3.35 -14.55
N PHE A 164 -1.16 3.56 -13.84
CA PHE A 164 -1.57 2.69 -12.74
C PHE A 164 -3.08 2.53 -12.67
N THR A 165 -3.51 1.54 -11.87
CA THR A 165 -4.87 1.40 -11.41
C THR A 165 -4.91 1.14 -9.90
N ALA A 166 -6.05 1.40 -9.26
CA ALA A 166 -6.26 1.13 -7.85
C ALA A 166 -7.57 0.39 -7.66
N THR A 167 -7.52 -0.67 -6.85
CA THR A 167 -8.65 -1.55 -6.57
C THR A 167 -8.57 -2.15 -5.16
N SER A 168 -9.37 -3.17 -4.90
CA SER A 168 -9.38 -4.01 -3.70
C SER A 168 -9.50 -5.48 -4.14
N GLY A 169 -9.41 -6.42 -3.23
CA GLY A 169 -9.41 -7.87 -3.52
C GLY A 169 -10.38 -8.35 -4.60
N PRO A 170 -11.67 -7.92 -4.62
CA PRO A 170 -12.58 -8.31 -5.70
C PRO A 170 -12.08 -7.91 -7.11
N GLY A 171 -11.49 -6.73 -7.23
CA GLY A 171 -10.94 -6.27 -8.50
C GLY A 171 -9.66 -7.02 -8.89
N ILE A 172 -8.80 -7.41 -7.94
CA ILE A 172 -7.64 -8.27 -8.22
C ILE A 172 -8.10 -9.59 -8.87
N SER A 173 -9.17 -10.18 -8.36
CA SER A 173 -9.75 -11.40 -8.94
C SER A 173 -10.19 -11.20 -10.40
N LEU A 174 -10.81 -10.05 -10.71
CA LEU A 174 -11.24 -9.73 -12.08
C LEU A 174 -10.04 -9.39 -12.99
N MET A 175 -9.02 -8.75 -12.47
CA MET A 175 -7.83 -8.32 -13.22
C MET A 175 -6.84 -9.46 -13.51
N SER A 176 -7.05 -10.65 -12.97
CA SER A 176 -6.08 -11.76 -12.98
C SER A 176 -5.57 -12.11 -14.36
N GLU A 177 -6.41 -12.16 -15.39
CA GLU A 177 -5.99 -12.48 -16.77
C GLU A 177 -5.05 -11.40 -17.34
N PHE A 178 -5.38 -10.13 -17.18
CA PHE A 178 -4.53 -9.03 -17.64
C PHE A 178 -3.22 -8.93 -16.85
N LEU A 179 -3.21 -9.29 -15.58
CA LEU A 179 -1.95 -9.40 -14.81
C LEU A 179 -1.05 -10.49 -15.37
N GLY A 180 -1.62 -11.64 -15.79
CA GLY A 180 -0.91 -12.70 -16.49
C GLY A 180 -0.36 -12.24 -17.83
N LEU A 181 -1.14 -11.49 -18.60
CA LEU A 181 -0.68 -10.87 -19.85
C LEU A 181 0.50 -9.93 -19.60
N ALA A 182 0.38 -9.01 -18.65
CA ALA A 182 1.46 -8.06 -18.33
C ALA A 182 2.72 -8.76 -17.82
N TYR A 183 2.57 -9.82 -17.03
CA TYR A 183 3.67 -10.64 -16.52
C TYR A 183 4.42 -11.34 -17.64
N PHE A 184 3.72 -12.03 -18.54
CA PHE A 184 4.33 -12.84 -19.60
C PHE A 184 4.82 -12.00 -20.77
N ALA A 185 4.08 -10.96 -21.17
CA ALA A 185 4.49 -9.99 -22.19
C ALA A 185 5.53 -8.98 -21.70
N GLU A 186 5.81 -8.98 -20.39
CA GLU A 186 6.77 -8.11 -19.72
C GLU A 186 6.47 -6.63 -19.93
N VAL A 187 5.24 -6.24 -19.65
CA VAL A 187 4.78 -4.86 -19.67
C VAL A 187 4.67 -4.34 -18.23
N PRO A 188 5.33 -3.22 -17.89
CA PRO A 188 5.21 -2.64 -16.57
C PRO A 188 3.76 -2.22 -16.28
N VAL A 189 3.31 -2.39 -15.04
CA VAL A 189 2.11 -1.76 -14.52
C VAL A 189 2.17 -1.67 -13.01
N VAL A 190 1.70 -0.57 -12.44
CA VAL A 190 1.54 -0.43 -10.99
C VAL A 190 0.08 -0.62 -10.63
N LEU A 191 -0.17 -1.44 -9.63
CA LEU A 191 -1.50 -1.76 -9.13
C LEU A 191 -1.54 -1.54 -7.62
N PHE A 192 -2.51 -0.77 -7.15
CA PHE A 192 -2.79 -0.64 -5.72
C PHE A 192 -3.91 -1.59 -5.35
N ASP A 193 -3.64 -2.50 -4.43
CA ASP A 193 -4.66 -3.26 -3.71
C ASP A 193 -4.80 -2.69 -2.30
N ILE A 194 -5.90 -1.97 -2.08
CA ILE A 194 -6.24 -1.48 -0.74
C ILE A 194 -7.20 -2.50 -0.14
N GLN A 195 -6.65 -3.41 0.65
CA GLN A 195 -7.36 -4.59 1.16
C GLN A 195 -8.51 -4.22 2.08
N ARG A 196 -9.55 -5.01 2.03
CA ARG A 196 -10.73 -4.94 2.90
C ARG A 196 -11.21 -6.35 3.27
N GLY A 197 -12.14 -6.42 4.22
CA GLY A 197 -12.72 -7.73 4.62
C GLY A 197 -13.41 -8.45 3.47
N GLY A 198 -12.86 -9.61 3.07
CA GLY A 198 -13.41 -10.57 2.11
C GLY A 198 -13.97 -11.81 2.81
N PRO A 199 -14.35 -12.89 2.07
CA PRO A 199 -14.41 -13.01 0.60
C PRO A 199 -15.63 -12.34 -0.04
N SER A 200 -15.65 -12.30 -1.41
CA SER A 200 -16.67 -11.64 -2.23
C SER A 200 -16.73 -10.13 -1.93
N THR A 201 -17.91 -9.52 -1.95
CA THR A 201 -18.08 -8.11 -1.55
C THR A 201 -17.66 -7.89 -0.09
N GLY A 202 -17.83 -8.91 0.75
CA GLY A 202 -17.37 -8.97 2.12
C GLY A 202 -17.83 -7.80 2.99
N MET A 203 -16.88 -7.19 3.69
CA MET A 203 -17.10 -6.03 4.54
C MET A 203 -16.39 -4.79 3.98
N PRO A 204 -17.02 -3.99 3.09
CA PRO A 204 -16.36 -2.92 2.35
C PRO A 204 -15.71 -1.83 3.21
N THR A 205 -16.13 -1.69 4.46
CA THR A 205 -15.67 -0.67 5.41
C THR A 205 -14.93 -1.28 6.62
N ARG A 206 -14.38 -2.48 6.46
CA ARG A 206 -13.60 -3.17 7.49
C ARG A 206 -12.25 -3.58 6.93
N THR A 207 -11.21 -3.46 7.78
CA THR A 207 -9.84 -3.82 7.38
C THR A 207 -9.62 -5.31 7.45
N GLN A 208 -8.75 -5.80 6.58
CA GLN A 208 -8.23 -7.17 6.57
C GLN A 208 -6.98 -7.22 5.70
N GLN A 209 -6.13 -8.23 5.87
CA GLN A 209 -4.92 -8.46 5.08
C GLN A 209 -4.96 -9.86 4.46
N SER A 210 -5.97 -10.14 3.62
CA SER A 210 -6.27 -11.48 3.12
C SER A 210 -6.08 -11.67 1.61
N ASP A 211 -5.45 -10.71 0.93
CA ASP A 211 -5.21 -10.77 -0.51
C ASP A 211 -3.74 -11.09 -0.86
N ILE A 212 -2.93 -11.51 0.14
CA ILE A 212 -1.49 -11.75 0.00
C ILE A 212 -1.19 -12.84 -1.04
N LEU A 213 -1.78 -14.03 -0.87
CA LEU A 213 -1.56 -15.15 -1.80
C LEU A 213 -2.18 -14.86 -3.16
N LEU A 214 -3.34 -14.20 -3.19
CA LEU A 214 -3.98 -13.76 -4.42
C LEU A 214 -3.05 -12.82 -5.20
N CYS A 215 -2.48 -11.81 -4.55
CA CYS A 215 -1.56 -10.87 -5.18
C CYS A 215 -0.22 -11.51 -5.58
N ALA A 216 0.32 -12.40 -4.75
CA ALA A 216 1.60 -13.07 -5.04
C ALA A 216 1.55 -13.93 -6.31
N TYR A 217 0.41 -14.58 -6.56
CA TYR A 217 0.23 -15.56 -7.63
C TYR A 217 -0.94 -15.26 -8.58
N ALA A 218 -1.36 -13.98 -8.67
CA ALA A 218 -2.48 -13.61 -9.52
C ALA A 218 -2.30 -14.08 -10.96
N SER A 219 -3.37 -14.53 -11.59
CA SER A 219 -3.47 -15.19 -12.88
C SER A 219 -3.39 -16.72 -12.79
N HIS A 220 -3.46 -17.37 -13.95
CA HIS A 220 -3.29 -18.81 -14.09
C HIS A 220 -1.86 -19.15 -14.55
N GLY A 221 -1.45 -20.39 -14.39
CA GLY A 221 -0.09 -20.83 -14.72
C GLY A 221 0.94 -20.41 -13.67
N ASP A 222 2.20 -20.37 -14.08
CA ASP A 222 3.35 -20.12 -13.19
C ASP A 222 3.67 -18.64 -13.11
N THR A 223 2.85 -17.86 -12.40
CA THR A 223 3.03 -16.42 -12.18
C THR A 223 3.56 -16.11 -10.79
N LYS A 224 4.40 -15.07 -10.68
CA LYS A 224 4.88 -14.50 -9.40
C LYS A 224 5.01 -13.00 -9.54
N HIS A 225 4.26 -12.24 -8.75
CA HIS A 225 4.31 -10.78 -8.81
C HIS A 225 5.18 -10.17 -7.71
N VAL A 226 5.67 -8.97 -7.98
CA VAL A 226 6.38 -8.15 -6.98
C VAL A 226 5.36 -7.41 -6.15
N ILE A 227 5.49 -7.51 -4.82
CA ILE A 227 4.59 -6.86 -3.87
C ILE A 227 5.39 -5.93 -2.97
N LEU A 228 4.88 -4.71 -2.73
CA LEU A 228 5.35 -3.77 -1.73
C LEU A 228 4.27 -3.61 -0.66
N ILE A 229 4.66 -3.70 0.62
CA ILE A 229 3.73 -3.70 1.75
C ILE A 229 4.04 -2.52 2.68
N PRO A 230 3.42 -1.35 2.45
CA PRO A 230 3.59 -0.19 3.32
C PRO A 230 2.90 -0.39 4.67
N SER A 231 3.39 0.27 5.71
CA SER A 231 2.79 0.24 7.05
C SER A 231 2.22 1.59 7.52
N ASN A 232 2.49 2.66 6.79
CA ASN A 232 2.09 4.02 7.16
C ASN A 232 2.07 4.95 5.95
N PRO A 233 1.53 6.18 6.06
CA PRO A 233 1.45 7.11 4.94
C PRO A 233 2.80 7.48 4.30
N THR A 234 3.89 7.54 5.09
CA THR A 234 5.22 7.81 4.54
C THR A 234 5.64 6.70 3.59
N GLU A 235 5.49 5.44 3.99
CA GLU A 235 5.78 4.31 3.11
C GLU A 235 4.78 4.20 1.95
N CYS A 236 3.51 4.61 2.12
CA CYS A 236 2.58 4.70 0.99
C CYS A 236 3.08 5.66 -0.09
N PHE A 237 3.64 6.81 0.29
CA PHE A 237 4.27 7.74 -0.64
C PHE A 237 5.54 7.13 -1.27
N GLU A 238 6.48 6.67 -0.45
CA GLU A 238 7.78 6.15 -0.90
C GLU A 238 7.65 4.90 -1.77
N PHE A 239 6.76 3.98 -1.39
CA PHE A 239 6.55 2.74 -2.14
C PHE A 239 5.76 2.99 -3.44
N SER A 240 4.93 4.03 -3.50
CA SER A 240 4.35 4.45 -4.77
C SER A 240 5.45 4.86 -5.75
N VAL A 241 6.44 5.64 -5.31
CA VAL A 241 7.57 6.04 -6.15
C VAL A 241 8.37 4.81 -6.58
N MET A 242 8.75 3.98 -5.62
CA MET A 242 9.53 2.77 -5.85
C MET A 242 8.81 1.79 -6.78
N ALA A 243 7.49 1.64 -6.68
CA ALA A 243 6.72 0.73 -7.51
C ALA A 243 6.82 1.06 -9.00
N PHE A 244 6.77 2.35 -9.38
CA PHE A 244 6.95 2.75 -10.77
C PHE A 244 8.37 2.49 -11.27
N ASP A 245 9.38 2.77 -10.47
CA ASP A 245 10.78 2.50 -10.83
C ASP A 245 11.02 0.99 -10.95
N LEU A 246 10.51 0.18 -10.03
CA LEU A 246 10.60 -1.27 -10.09
C LEU A 246 9.83 -1.86 -11.27
N ALA A 247 8.61 -1.39 -11.53
CA ALA A 247 7.82 -1.87 -12.66
C ALA A 247 8.52 -1.62 -13.98
N ASP A 248 9.06 -0.42 -14.18
CA ASP A 248 9.84 -0.06 -15.37
C ASP A 248 11.15 -0.85 -15.47
N ARG A 249 11.91 -0.94 -14.40
CA ARG A 249 13.19 -1.64 -14.35
C ARG A 249 13.04 -3.13 -14.60
N LEU A 250 12.07 -3.76 -13.93
CA LEU A 250 11.82 -5.20 -14.03
C LEU A 250 10.90 -5.57 -15.19
N GLN A 251 10.23 -4.61 -15.81
CA GLN A 251 9.24 -4.84 -16.88
C GLN A 251 8.22 -5.90 -16.44
N THR A 252 7.48 -5.60 -15.37
CA THR A 252 6.54 -6.54 -14.75
C THR A 252 5.50 -5.79 -13.92
N PRO A 253 4.34 -6.40 -13.62
CA PRO A 253 3.43 -5.85 -12.61
C PRO A 253 4.10 -5.71 -11.25
N VAL A 254 3.86 -4.57 -10.57
CA VAL A 254 4.23 -4.33 -9.17
C VAL A 254 2.97 -3.95 -8.42
N ILE A 255 2.67 -4.68 -7.35
CA ILE A 255 1.45 -4.50 -6.55
C ILE A 255 1.82 -3.84 -5.23
N ILE A 256 1.17 -2.72 -4.91
CA ILE A 256 1.24 -2.11 -3.57
C ILE A 256 0.07 -2.66 -2.78
N LEU A 257 0.39 -3.46 -1.77
CA LEU A 257 -0.58 -4.14 -0.93
C LEU A 257 -0.73 -3.40 0.39
N SER A 258 -1.65 -2.44 0.42
CA SER A 258 -2.06 -1.68 1.60
C SER A 258 -3.37 -2.25 2.16
N ASP A 259 -3.94 -1.61 3.15
CA ASP A 259 -5.24 -1.98 3.70
C ASP A 259 -6.08 -0.74 4.03
N LEU A 260 -7.36 -0.96 4.36
CA LEU A 260 -8.32 0.10 4.67
C LEU A 260 -7.87 0.97 5.84
N ASP A 261 -7.24 0.38 6.86
CA ASP A 261 -6.81 1.11 8.05
C ASP A 261 -5.71 2.12 7.72
N ILE A 262 -4.67 1.70 7.00
CA ILE A 262 -3.62 2.61 6.52
C ILE A 262 -4.18 3.60 5.51
N GLY A 263 -5.02 3.13 4.59
CA GLY A 263 -5.49 3.90 3.45
C GLY A 263 -6.45 5.04 3.80
N MET A 264 -7.29 4.87 4.81
CA MET A 264 -8.41 5.80 5.09
C MET A 264 -8.35 6.48 6.45
N ASN A 265 -7.53 6.03 7.39
CA ASN A 265 -7.36 6.73 8.66
C ASN A 265 -6.27 7.81 8.56
N ASP A 266 -6.48 8.89 9.28
CA ASP A 266 -5.53 9.99 9.35
C ASP A 266 -4.41 9.68 10.33
N PHE A 267 -3.17 9.81 9.87
CA PHE A 267 -1.95 9.66 10.65
C PHE A 267 -1.19 10.97 10.76
N SER A 268 -0.60 11.20 11.92
CA SER A 268 0.40 12.25 12.09
C SER A 268 1.75 11.72 11.61
N THR A 269 2.30 12.30 10.54
CA THR A 269 3.56 11.84 9.94
C THR A 269 4.47 13.04 9.61
N LYS A 270 5.75 12.78 9.37
CA LYS A 270 6.67 13.79 8.88
C LYS A 270 6.29 14.21 7.46
N GLU A 271 6.69 15.42 7.06
CA GLU A 271 6.61 15.83 5.66
C GLU A 271 7.34 14.84 4.77
N PHE A 272 6.78 14.58 3.59
CA PHE A 272 7.38 13.68 2.63
C PHE A 272 8.65 14.27 2.04
N ASN A 273 9.65 13.43 1.82
CA ASN A 273 10.87 13.86 1.15
C ASN A 273 10.58 14.12 -0.33
N TRP A 274 10.63 15.39 -0.73
CA TRP A 274 10.45 15.84 -2.10
C TRP A 274 11.76 16.37 -2.64
N ASP A 275 12.42 15.57 -3.48
CA ASP A 275 13.67 15.96 -4.15
C ASP A 275 13.39 16.34 -5.62
N ASP A 276 13.55 17.61 -5.96
CA ASP A 276 13.35 18.10 -7.33
C ASP A 276 14.39 17.54 -8.33
N LYS A 277 15.46 16.90 -7.84
CA LYS A 277 16.48 16.24 -8.67
C LYS A 277 16.17 14.76 -8.92
N TYR A 278 15.12 14.22 -8.34
CA TYR A 278 14.72 12.84 -8.58
C TYR A 278 14.53 12.58 -10.07
N SER A 279 15.19 11.56 -10.57
CA SER A 279 15.06 11.09 -11.96
C SER A 279 14.41 9.71 -12.00
N TYR A 280 13.48 9.54 -12.92
CA TYR A 280 12.76 8.29 -13.09
C TYR A 280 13.66 7.16 -13.59
N ASP A 281 13.71 6.04 -12.87
CA ASP A 281 14.37 4.83 -13.36
C ASP A 281 13.46 4.13 -14.37
N ARG A 282 13.78 4.28 -15.65
CA ARG A 282 13.02 3.65 -16.75
C ARG A 282 13.53 2.24 -17.10
N GLY A 283 14.55 1.76 -16.39
CA GLY A 283 15.19 0.48 -16.65
C GLY A 283 15.96 0.45 -17.99
N LYS A 284 16.05 -0.72 -18.60
CA LYS A 284 16.82 -0.99 -19.80
C LYS A 284 16.08 -0.57 -21.08
N VAL A 285 16.01 0.73 -21.35
CA VAL A 285 15.35 1.30 -22.54
C VAL A 285 16.39 1.73 -23.55
N LEU A 286 16.33 1.16 -24.76
CA LEU A 286 17.23 1.50 -25.87
C LEU A 286 16.78 2.79 -26.57
N SER A 287 17.73 3.66 -26.85
CA SER A 287 17.55 4.84 -27.69
C SER A 287 17.63 4.49 -29.18
N LYS A 288 17.29 5.46 -30.04
CA LYS A 288 17.51 5.31 -31.49
C LYS A 288 18.97 5.00 -31.82
N LYS A 289 19.92 5.70 -31.15
CA LYS A 289 21.37 5.48 -31.37
C LYS A 289 21.79 4.06 -31.02
N ASP A 290 21.31 3.52 -29.87
CA ASP A 290 21.63 2.15 -29.48
C ASP A 290 21.10 1.15 -30.52
N LEU A 291 19.91 1.39 -31.06
CA LEU A 291 19.31 0.55 -32.10
C LEU A 291 20.06 0.64 -33.45
N ASP A 292 20.63 1.80 -33.79
CA ASP A 292 21.45 1.96 -34.98
C ASP A 292 22.71 1.05 -34.92
N GLU A 293 23.25 0.81 -33.72
CA GLU A 293 24.44 -0.02 -33.46
C GLU A 293 24.10 -1.51 -33.31
N ILE A 294 22.85 -1.89 -33.04
CA ILE A 294 22.44 -3.30 -32.91
C ILE A 294 21.99 -3.86 -34.24
N GLU A 295 22.54 -5.02 -34.65
CA GLU A 295 22.15 -5.70 -35.88
C GLU A 295 20.71 -6.23 -35.80
N ASN A 296 20.40 -7.04 -34.76
CA ASN A 296 19.11 -7.64 -34.53
C ASN A 296 18.61 -7.36 -33.09
N PHE A 297 17.50 -6.68 -32.96
CA PHE A 297 16.88 -6.41 -31.66
C PHE A 297 16.06 -7.61 -31.15
N GLY A 298 16.44 -8.15 -30.00
CA GLY A 298 15.69 -9.21 -29.32
C GLY A 298 14.96 -8.67 -28.10
N ARG A 299 13.64 -8.52 -28.20
CA ARG A 299 12.79 -7.96 -27.11
C ARG A 299 12.89 -8.73 -25.80
N TYR A 300 13.11 -10.04 -25.88
CA TYR A 300 13.15 -10.92 -24.72
C TYR A 300 14.52 -11.58 -24.50
N LEU A 301 15.56 -11.03 -25.12
CA LEU A 301 16.92 -11.50 -24.99
C LEU A 301 17.56 -11.02 -23.67
N ASP A 302 18.01 -11.94 -22.81
CA ASP A 302 18.70 -11.67 -21.55
C ASP A 302 20.21 -11.50 -21.81
N ILE A 303 20.62 -10.31 -22.22
CA ILE A 303 22.03 -10.01 -22.55
C ILE A 303 22.90 -9.98 -21.29
N ASP A 304 22.41 -9.35 -20.21
CA ASP A 304 23.17 -9.11 -18.99
C ASP A 304 23.13 -10.30 -18.02
N GLY A 305 22.30 -11.28 -18.30
CA GLY A 305 22.18 -12.47 -17.47
C GLY A 305 21.48 -12.25 -16.12
N ASP A 306 20.65 -11.21 -15.98
CA ASP A 306 19.86 -10.91 -14.79
C ASP A 306 18.37 -11.25 -14.94
N GLY A 307 17.97 -11.78 -16.09
CA GLY A 307 16.60 -12.13 -16.46
C GLY A 307 15.79 -10.98 -17.04
N ILE A 308 16.34 -9.75 -17.08
CA ILE A 308 15.66 -8.55 -17.54
C ILE A 308 16.13 -8.20 -18.95
N PRO A 309 15.26 -8.25 -19.97
CA PRO A 309 15.62 -7.91 -21.33
C PRO A 309 15.68 -6.39 -21.54
N TYR A 310 16.27 -5.96 -22.65
CA TYR A 310 16.17 -4.60 -23.13
C TYR A 310 14.83 -4.38 -23.84
N ARG A 311 14.31 -3.15 -23.76
CA ARG A 311 13.06 -2.75 -24.43
C ARG A 311 13.21 -1.45 -25.17
N THR A 312 12.25 -1.19 -26.04
CA THR A 312 12.08 0.09 -26.74
C THR A 312 10.66 0.60 -26.51
N TYR A 313 10.42 1.82 -26.88
CA TYR A 313 9.04 2.36 -26.99
C TYR A 313 8.63 2.44 -28.46
N PRO A 314 7.32 2.34 -28.77
CA PRO A 314 6.80 2.55 -30.11
C PRO A 314 7.31 3.88 -30.70
N GLY A 315 7.80 3.83 -31.92
CA GLY A 315 8.32 5.01 -32.62
C GLY A 315 9.76 5.42 -32.30
N THR A 316 10.50 4.68 -31.47
CA THR A 316 11.90 4.97 -31.14
C THR A 316 12.81 4.87 -32.39
N HIS A 317 12.56 3.90 -33.29
CA HIS A 317 13.33 3.69 -34.52
C HIS A 317 12.38 3.34 -35.68
N PRO A 318 12.65 3.82 -36.93
CA PRO A 318 11.74 3.58 -38.05
C PRO A 318 11.68 2.11 -38.50
N GLU A 319 12.78 1.35 -38.34
CA GLU A 319 12.90 -0.03 -38.86
C GLU A 319 13.19 -1.05 -37.76
N LYS A 320 13.89 -0.67 -36.70
CA LYS A 320 14.33 -1.58 -35.62
C LYS A 320 13.59 -1.28 -34.32
N GLY A 321 13.56 -2.26 -33.43
CA GLY A 321 12.96 -2.13 -32.11
C GLY A 321 11.44 -2.24 -32.10
N ALA A 322 10.79 -2.38 -33.26
CA ALA A 322 9.38 -2.72 -33.34
C ALA A 322 9.17 -4.18 -32.97
N PHE A 323 8.21 -4.46 -32.13
CA PHE A 323 7.82 -5.80 -31.74
C PHE A 323 6.33 -5.86 -31.48
N PHE A 324 5.77 -7.05 -31.63
CA PHE A 324 4.38 -7.30 -31.28
C PHE A 324 4.32 -7.96 -29.92
N THR A 325 3.76 -7.25 -28.93
CA THR A 325 3.54 -7.80 -27.57
C THR A 325 2.46 -8.87 -27.62
N ARG A 326 2.76 -10.06 -27.07
CA ARG A 326 1.85 -11.21 -27.05
C ARG A 326 1.73 -11.81 -25.66
N GLY A 327 0.54 -12.26 -25.32
CA GLY A 327 0.31 -13.17 -24.20
C GLY A 327 0.56 -14.65 -24.59
N SER A 328 0.77 -14.96 -25.87
CA SER A 328 1.13 -16.31 -26.32
C SER A 328 2.64 -16.55 -26.33
N SER A 329 3.06 -17.83 -26.33
CA SER A 329 4.48 -18.23 -26.31
C SER A 329 5.26 -17.60 -27.47
N HIS A 330 6.49 -17.20 -27.20
CA HIS A 330 7.36 -16.50 -28.13
C HIS A 330 8.83 -16.81 -27.84
N ASP A 331 9.68 -16.58 -28.83
CA ASP A 331 11.13 -16.67 -28.68
C ASP A 331 11.74 -15.35 -28.19
N GLU A 332 13.05 -15.29 -28.14
CA GLU A 332 13.84 -14.14 -27.69
C GLU A 332 13.65 -12.88 -28.58
N TYR A 333 13.15 -13.08 -29.81
CA TYR A 333 12.90 -12.03 -30.81
C TYR A 333 11.42 -11.66 -30.94
N ALA A 334 10.57 -12.10 -30.00
CA ALA A 334 9.12 -11.89 -29.98
C ALA A 334 8.37 -12.62 -31.11
N VAL A 335 8.97 -13.61 -31.75
CA VAL A 335 8.32 -14.43 -32.77
C VAL A 335 7.53 -15.54 -32.08
N TYR A 336 6.27 -15.73 -32.49
CA TYR A 336 5.42 -16.80 -31.95
C TYR A 336 6.02 -18.17 -32.19
N THR A 337 6.01 -19.01 -31.15
CA THR A 337 6.45 -20.40 -31.21
C THR A 337 5.77 -21.23 -30.13
N GLU A 338 5.50 -22.51 -30.42
CA GLU A 338 5.05 -23.54 -29.49
C GLU A 338 6.15 -24.54 -29.15
N ASP A 339 7.41 -24.24 -29.48
CA ASP A 339 8.54 -25.08 -29.09
C ASP A 339 8.69 -25.10 -27.57
N GLY A 340 8.52 -26.31 -26.97
CA GLY A 340 8.58 -26.49 -25.52
C GLY A 340 9.93 -26.13 -24.91
N LYS A 341 11.06 -26.22 -25.65
CA LYS A 341 12.38 -25.82 -25.16
C LYS A 341 12.52 -24.30 -25.10
N VAL A 342 11.95 -23.59 -26.06
CA VAL A 342 11.89 -22.12 -26.06
C VAL A 342 11.05 -21.63 -24.91
N ASN A 343 9.84 -22.18 -24.73
CA ASN A 343 8.96 -21.85 -23.60
C ASN A 343 9.67 -22.08 -22.25
N ALA A 344 10.32 -23.24 -22.08
CA ALA A 344 11.06 -23.53 -20.84
C ALA A 344 12.20 -22.55 -20.57
N ARG A 345 12.92 -22.08 -21.59
CA ARG A 345 13.95 -21.03 -21.44
C ARG A 345 13.34 -19.70 -20.98
N ASN A 346 12.24 -19.27 -21.60
CA ASN A 346 11.54 -18.04 -21.21
C ASN A 346 11.03 -18.09 -19.77
N MET A 347 10.37 -19.17 -19.36
CA MET A 347 9.89 -19.33 -17.98
C MET A 347 11.03 -19.31 -16.97
N LYS A 348 12.15 -19.95 -17.25
CA LYS A 348 13.36 -19.88 -16.40
C LYS A 348 13.93 -18.46 -16.33
N ARG A 349 13.95 -17.72 -17.45
CA ARG A 349 14.41 -16.34 -17.49
C ARG A 349 13.51 -15.42 -16.67
N ILE A 350 12.17 -15.54 -16.79
CA ILE A 350 11.20 -14.75 -16.00
C ILE A 350 11.35 -15.08 -14.50
N LEU A 351 11.54 -16.35 -14.15
CA LEU A 351 11.80 -16.73 -12.75
C LEU A 351 13.13 -16.14 -12.24
N LYS A 352 14.18 -16.06 -13.09
CA LYS A 352 15.45 -15.40 -12.75
C LYS A 352 15.23 -13.89 -12.50
N LYS A 353 14.44 -13.22 -13.36
CA LYS A 353 14.04 -11.82 -13.16
C LYS A 353 13.37 -11.62 -11.80
N HIS A 354 12.46 -12.50 -11.40
CA HIS A 354 11.81 -12.45 -10.09
C HIS A 354 12.83 -12.63 -8.94
N LYS A 355 13.83 -13.49 -9.08
CA LYS A 355 14.95 -13.60 -8.12
C LYS A 355 15.81 -12.33 -8.09
N THR A 356 16.02 -11.67 -9.22
CA THR A 356 16.70 -10.37 -9.26
C THR A 356 15.91 -9.31 -8.50
N ALA A 357 14.58 -9.32 -8.58
CA ALA A 357 13.72 -8.41 -7.86
C ALA A 357 13.90 -8.46 -6.34
N SER A 358 14.20 -9.63 -5.74
CA SER A 358 14.43 -9.74 -4.28
C SER A 358 15.55 -8.86 -3.74
N LYS A 359 16.48 -8.44 -4.59
CA LYS A 359 17.59 -7.54 -4.24
C LYS A 359 17.25 -6.06 -4.36
N LEU A 360 16.12 -5.75 -5.01
CA LEU A 360 15.72 -4.39 -5.37
C LEU A 360 14.56 -3.87 -4.51
N ILE A 361 13.76 -4.77 -3.95
CA ILE A 361 12.65 -4.41 -3.06
C ILE A 361 13.15 -3.92 -1.69
N PRO A 362 12.31 -3.21 -0.91
CA PRO A 362 12.68 -2.75 0.42
C PRO A 362 13.04 -3.93 1.33
N LYS A 363 14.19 -3.84 1.96
CA LYS A 363 14.60 -4.83 2.97
C LYS A 363 13.64 -4.82 4.16
N PRO A 364 13.45 -5.97 4.85
CA PRO A 364 12.69 -6.01 6.08
C PRO A 364 13.34 -5.12 7.14
N ILE A 365 12.54 -4.60 8.06
CA ILE A 365 13.06 -3.91 9.24
C ILE A 365 13.20 -4.92 10.35
N ILE A 366 14.43 -5.12 10.83
CA ILE A 366 14.78 -6.09 11.86
C ILE A 366 15.27 -5.34 13.10
N LYS A 367 14.71 -5.70 14.26
CA LYS A 367 15.22 -5.33 15.57
C LYS A 367 15.56 -6.63 16.28
N SER A 368 16.84 -6.85 16.55
CA SER A 368 17.32 -8.09 17.16
C SER A 368 18.22 -7.77 18.36
N SER A 369 18.03 -8.55 19.42
CA SER A 369 18.87 -8.59 20.61
C SER A 369 19.43 -10.01 20.81
N ASN A 370 19.46 -10.82 19.75
CA ASN A 370 19.89 -12.22 19.71
C ASN A 370 19.05 -13.14 20.63
N ASN A 371 17.73 -12.92 20.65
CA ASN A 371 16.82 -13.82 21.34
C ASN A 371 16.51 -15.05 20.48
N SER A 372 16.15 -16.16 21.11
CA SER A 372 15.73 -17.38 20.42
C SER A 372 14.29 -17.33 19.90
N ILE A 373 13.50 -16.33 20.33
CA ILE A 373 12.11 -16.15 19.95
C ILE A 373 11.99 -14.88 19.12
N GLY A 374 11.40 -15.00 17.93
CA GLY A 374 11.14 -13.90 17.03
C GLY A 374 9.66 -13.65 16.77
N VAL A 375 9.34 -12.49 16.21
CA VAL A 375 8.02 -12.17 15.68
C VAL A 375 8.13 -11.54 14.30
N ILE A 376 7.30 -12.03 13.37
CA ILE A 376 7.17 -11.51 12.00
C ILE A 376 5.80 -10.83 11.87
N TYR A 377 5.77 -9.65 11.26
CA TYR A 377 4.55 -8.88 11.02
C TYR A 377 4.70 -7.99 9.78
N PHE A 378 3.63 -7.33 9.36
CA PHE A 378 3.63 -6.47 8.16
C PHE A 378 2.43 -5.51 8.14
N GLY A 379 2.49 -4.50 7.24
CA GLY A 379 1.38 -3.60 6.94
C GLY A 379 0.81 -2.89 8.16
N GLY A 380 -0.51 -2.77 8.23
CA GLY A 380 -1.24 -2.08 9.29
C GLY A 380 -1.06 -2.63 10.71
N SER A 381 -0.37 -3.78 10.87
CA SER A 381 -0.03 -4.31 12.19
C SER A 381 1.14 -3.58 12.88
N ASP A 382 1.88 -2.69 12.18
CA ASP A 382 3.14 -2.10 12.65
C ASP A 382 3.00 -1.34 13.97
N TYR A 383 2.07 -0.38 14.07
CA TYR A 383 1.91 0.43 15.28
C TYR A 383 1.46 -0.41 16.49
N SER A 384 0.52 -1.32 16.27
CA SER A 384 0.07 -2.22 17.33
C SER A 384 1.16 -3.19 17.78
N MET A 385 2.03 -3.61 16.85
CA MET A 385 3.16 -4.49 17.18
C MET A 385 4.22 -3.76 18.01
N ILE A 386 4.51 -2.50 17.69
CA ILE A 386 5.45 -1.67 18.48
C ILE A 386 4.97 -1.56 19.93
N GLU A 387 3.68 -1.26 20.14
CA GLU A 387 3.10 -1.18 21.49
C GLU A 387 3.05 -2.54 22.19
N ALA A 388 2.72 -3.63 21.46
CA ALA A 388 2.71 -4.98 22.02
C ALA A 388 4.10 -5.42 22.50
N LEU A 389 5.15 -5.11 21.74
CA LEU A 389 6.53 -5.39 22.14
C LEU A 389 6.93 -4.63 23.42
N ASP A 390 6.51 -3.37 23.56
CA ASP A 390 6.74 -2.57 24.76
C ASP A 390 6.01 -3.15 25.99
N ILE A 391 4.81 -3.73 25.81
CA ILE A 391 4.05 -4.40 26.88
C ILE A 391 4.75 -5.69 27.28
N LEU A 392 5.07 -6.56 26.30
CA LEU A 392 5.76 -7.84 26.54
C LEU A 392 7.11 -7.64 27.24
N GLU A 393 7.89 -6.63 26.83
CA GLU A 393 9.18 -6.30 27.45
C GLU A 393 9.03 -5.93 28.93
N LYS A 394 7.99 -5.15 29.28
CA LYS A 394 7.68 -4.80 30.68
C LYS A 394 7.33 -6.03 31.52
N ASP A 395 6.76 -7.05 30.89
CA ASP A 395 6.42 -8.34 31.52
C ASP A 395 7.59 -9.33 31.46
N GLY A 396 8.78 -8.90 31.01
CA GLY A 396 10.01 -9.71 30.96
C GLY A 396 10.09 -10.64 29.75
N ILE A 397 9.24 -10.45 28.72
CA ILE A 397 9.25 -11.21 27.48
C ILE A 397 9.89 -10.37 26.39
N ILE A 398 11.12 -10.69 26.01
CA ILE A 398 11.86 -9.96 24.98
C ILE A 398 11.88 -10.78 23.69
N LEU A 399 11.38 -10.20 22.60
CA LEU A 399 11.32 -10.82 21.30
C LEU A 399 12.17 -10.04 20.28
N ASP A 400 12.85 -10.78 19.42
CA ASP A 400 13.38 -10.19 18.18
C ASP A 400 12.24 -9.97 17.21
N SER A 401 12.27 -8.88 16.45
CA SER A 401 11.16 -8.55 15.56
C SER A 401 11.62 -8.28 14.14
N MET A 402 10.82 -8.74 13.18
CA MET A 402 11.00 -8.47 11.76
C MET A 402 9.70 -8.00 11.12
N ARG A 403 9.73 -6.80 10.52
CA ARG A 403 8.65 -6.31 9.70
C ARG A 403 8.94 -6.54 8.21
N ILE A 404 8.12 -7.38 7.57
CA ILE A 404 8.18 -7.61 6.12
C ILE A 404 7.64 -6.38 5.40
N ARG A 405 8.34 -5.96 4.33
CA ARG A 405 8.02 -4.77 3.54
C ARG A 405 7.75 -5.08 2.07
N GLY A 406 7.96 -6.30 1.63
CA GLY A 406 7.69 -6.70 0.26
C GLY A 406 8.00 -8.16 -0.04
N PHE A 407 7.70 -8.56 -1.27
CA PHE A 407 7.92 -9.86 -1.87
C PHE A 407 8.40 -9.67 -3.32
N PRO A 408 9.34 -10.50 -3.85
CA PRO A 408 9.94 -11.74 -3.30
C PRO A 408 10.86 -11.50 -2.11
N PHE A 409 10.95 -12.46 -1.20
CA PHE A 409 11.75 -12.32 0.02
C PHE A 409 13.26 -12.27 -0.26
N GLY A 410 13.95 -11.32 0.40
CA GLY A 410 15.40 -11.26 0.46
C GLY A 410 15.99 -12.31 1.41
N ILE A 411 17.32 -12.45 1.38
CA ILE A 411 18.03 -13.40 2.24
C ILE A 411 17.81 -13.12 3.73
N GLU A 412 17.58 -11.87 4.10
CA GLU A 412 17.37 -11.43 5.46
C GLU A 412 16.16 -12.12 6.13
N VAL A 413 15.11 -12.44 5.34
CA VAL A 413 13.92 -13.16 5.86
C VAL A 413 14.29 -14.59 6.19
N ASN A 414 15.03 -15.26 5.33
CA ASN A 414 15.51 -16.62 5.57
C ASN A 414 16.45 -16.69 6.77
N ASP A 415 17.39 -15.76 6.87
CA ASP A 415 18.36 -15.69 7.97
C ASP A 415 17.66 -15.47 9.32
N PHE A 416 16.65 -14.59 9.36
CA PHE A 416 15.84 -14.39 10.56
C PHE A 416 15.15 -15.69 10.99
N ILE A 417 14.57 -16.45 10.05
CA ILE A 417 13.87 -17.70 10.36
C ILE A 417 14.84 -18.79 10.86
N ILE A 418 16.01 -18.88 10.27
CA ILE A 418 17.02 -19.88 10.65
C ILE A 418 17.54 -19.62 12.08
N ASN A 419 17.76 -18.36 12.42
CA ASN A 419 18.37 -17.94 13.68
C ASN A 419 17.43 -17.97 14.89
N HIS A 420 16.14 -18.29 14.71
CA HIS A 420 15.17 -18.36 15.81
C HIS A 420 14.62 -19.78 15.98
N ASP A 421 14.38 -20.19 17.21
CA ASP A 421 13.78 -21.48 17.55
C ASP A 421 12.26 -21.45 17.47
N LEU A 422 11.66 -20.29 17.73
CA LEU A 422 10.23 -20.05 17.70
C LEU A 422 9.96 -18.68 17.09
N ILE A 423 8.99 -18.61 16.19
CA ILE A 423 8.60 -17.37 15.52
C ILE A 423 7.08 -17.21 15.56
N PHE A 424 6.61 -16.12 16.11
CA PHE A 424 5.22 -15.71 15.96
C PHE A 424 5.03 -15.00 14.61
N VAL A 425 3.94 -15.29 13.89
CA VAL A 425 3.57 -14.59 12.65
C VAL A 425 2.23 -13.92 12.88
N VAL A 426 2.24 -12.59 12.94
CA VAL A 426 1.07 -11.77 13.24
C VAL A 426 0.42 -11.31 11.94
N GLU A 427 -0.84 -11.69 11.74
CA GLU A 427 -1.59 -11.46 10.49
C GLU A 427 -3.03 -11.04 10.75
N GLN A 428 -3.57 -10.18 9.89
CA GLN A 428 -4.97 -9.81 9.92
C GLN A 428 -5.76 -10.60 8.86
N ASN A 429 -5.64 -11.93 8.89
CA ASN A 429 -6.40 -12.87 8.08
C ASN A 429 -6.54 -14.22 8.81
N ARG A 430 -7.55 -15.02 8.43
CA ARG A 430 -7.85 -16.33 9.03
C ARG A 430 -6.85 -17.42 8.63
N ASP A 431 -6.33 -17.34 7.42
CA ASP A 431 -5.69 -18.48 6.76
C ASP A 431 -4.16 -18.45 6.81
N ALA A 432 -3.56 -17.57 7.63
CA ALA A 432 -2.11 -17.44 7.79
C ALA A 432 -1.38 -17.30 6.44
N GLN A 433 -1.82 -16.36 5.61
CA GLN A 433 -1.37 -16.26 4.22
C GLN A 433 0.10 -15.88 4.09
N MET A 434 0.61 -14.96 4.92
CA MET A 434 2.03 -14.59 4.92
C MET A 434 2.89 -15.76 5.38
N LYS A 435 2.51 -16.45 6.44
CA LYS A 435 3.19 -17.67 6.88
C LYS A 435 3.25 -18.72 5.77
N LYS A 436 2.13 -18.96 5.07
CA LYS A 436 2.07 -19.89 3.94
C LYS A 436 3.00 -19.45 2.81
N LEU A 437 3.01 -18.18 2.47
CA LEU A 437 3.88 -17.62 1.44
C LEU A 437 5.37 -17.81 1.79
N ILE A 438 5.74 -17.52 3.03
CA ILE A 438 7.12 -17.72 3.54
C ILE A 438 7.52 -19.20 3.42
N ILE A 439 6.68 -20.13 3.87
CA ILE A 439 6.96 -21.57 3.82
C ILE A 439 7.13 -22.02 2.36
N ALA A 440 6.23 -21.62 1.47
CA ALA A 440 6.25 -22.03 0.07
C ALA A 440 7.47 -21.48 -0.69
N GLU A 441 7.86 -20.23 -0.43
CA GLU A 441 8.93 -19.58 -1.19
C GLU A 441 10.33 -19.82 -0.65
N LEU A 442 10.48 -20.04 0.66
CA LEU A 442 11.77 -20.27 1.30
C LEU A 442 12.01 -21.72 1.67
N ASN A 443 11.01 -22.60 1.48
CA ASN A 443 11.08 -24.03 1.83
C ASN A 443 11.53 -24.27 3.29
N VAL A 444 10.99 -23.47 4.22
CA VAL A 444 11.32 -23.55 5.66
C VAL A 444 10.29 -24.40 6.41
N SER A 445 10.72 -24.99 7.56
CA SER A 445 9.80 -25.80 8.38
C SER A 445 8.68 -24.97 8.99
N PRO A 446 7.42 -25.39 8.87
CA PRO A 446 6.29 -24.72 9.51
C PRO A 446 6.27 -24.85 11.04
N GLU A 447 7.01 -25.79 11.63
CA GLU A 447 6.96 -26.13 13.05
C GLU A 447 7.44 -25.01 13.95
N LYS A 448 8.39 -24.21 13.47
CA LYS A 448 8.90 -23.03 14.18
C LYS A 448 7.94 -21.83 14.18
N MET A 449 6.91 -21.84 13.33
CA MET A 449 6.06 -20.69 13.10
C MET A 449 4.69 -20.83 13.75
N ILE A 450 4.38 -19.96 14.67
CA ILE A 450 3.09 -19.90 15.37
C ILE A 450 2.28 -18.71 14.82
N SER A 451 1.08 -18.98 14.40
CA SER A 451 0.20 -17.94 13.83
C SER A 451 -0.56 -17.21 14.94
N ILE A 452 -0.54 -15.88 14.89
CA ILE A 452 -1.39 -14.97 15.67
C ILE A 452 -2.32 -14.29 14.66
N LEU A 453 -3.60 -14.69 14.65
CA LEU A 453 -4.54 -14.34 13.57
C LEU A 453 -5.70 -13.50 14.11
N CYS A 454 -5.81 -12.26 13.64
CA CYS A 454 -6.92 -11.36 13.90
C CYS A 454 -7.72 -11.14 12.60
N PHE A 455 -9.01 -11.48 12.59
CA PHE A 455 -9.83 -11.42 11.37
C PHE A 455 -11.29 -11.02 11.61
N ASP A 456 -11.51 -10.18 12.60
CA ASP A 456 -12.83 -9.66 12.95
C ASP A 456 -13.23 -8.39 12.16
N GLY A 457 -12.36 -7.94 11.26
CA GLY A 457 -12.56 -6.75 10.44
C GLY A 457 -12.24 -5.43 11.13
N MET A 458 -11.67 -5.49 12.34
CA MET A 458 -11.15 -4.32 13.05
C MET A 458 -9.62 -4.30 12.98
N PRO A 459 -8.99 -3.11 13.08
CA PRO A 459 -7.55 -3.04 13.23
C PRO A 459 -7.08 -3.86 14.44
N ILE A 460 -6.04 -4.66 14.24
CA ILE A 460 -5.46 -5.46 15.31
C ILE A 460 -4.94 -4.57 16.45
N THR A 461 -5.14 -4.98 17.69
CA THR A 461 -4.70 -4.21 18.85
C THR A 461 -3.48 -4.80 19.54
N ALA A 462 -2.67 -3.96 20.19
CA ALA A 462 -1.53 -4.39 20.98
C ALA A 462 -1.92 -5.39 22.08
N ASN A 463 -3.03 -5.15 22.76
CA ASN A 463 -3.56 -6.07 23.79
C ASN A 463 -3.94 -7.45 23.25
N PHE A 464 -4.44 -7.53 22.01
CA PHE A 464 -4.73 -8.82 21.38
C PHE A 464 -3.43 -9.59 21.14
N ILE A 465 -2.45 -8.95 20.51
CA ILE A 465 -1.14 -9.56 20.21
C ILE A 465 -0.45 -10.03 21.48
N ASP A 466 -0.39 -9.18 22.50
CA ASP A 466 0.21 -9.46 23.79
C ASP A 466 -0.42 -10.70 24.45
N LYS A 467 -1.74 -10.74 24.57
CA LYS A 467 -2.47 -11.86 25.17
C LYS A 467 -2.25 -13.17 24.44
N GLU A 468 -2.30 -13.19 23.13
CA GLU A 468 -2.10 -14.40 22.33
C GLU A 468 -0.67 -14.95 22.50
N ILE A 469 0.35 -14.09 22.47
CA ILE A 469 1.75 -14.48 22.69
C ILE A 469 1.95 -15.02 24.10
N GLN A 470 1.49 -14.30 25.13
CA GLN A 470 1.63 -14.74 26.52
C GLN A 470 0.90 -16.06 26.78
N SER A 471 -0.32 -16.23 26.26
CA SER A 471 -1.09 -17.47 26.37
C SER A 471 -0.35 -18.67 25.78
N TYR A 472 0.22 -18.52 24.58
CA TYR A 472 0.98 -19.56 23.93
C TYR A 472 2.24 -19.95 24.75
N LEU A 473 2.99 -18.97 25.24
CA LEU A 473 4.21 -19.21 26.02
C LEU A 473 3.90 -19.88 27.38
N ALA A 474 2.80 -19.52 28.03
CA ALA A 474 2.34 -20.14 29.26
C ALA A 474 1.94 -21.62 29.04
N GLU A 475 1.18 -21.92 27.98
CA GLU A 475 0.81 -23.29 27.62
C GLU A 475 2.02 -24.16 27.29
N LYS A 476 3.00 -23.63 26.56
CA LYS A 476 4.24 -24.32 26.23
C LYS A 476 5.02 -24.68 27.50
N LYS A 477 5.21 -23.74 28.43
CA LYS A 477 5.88 -23.96 29.72
C LYS A 477 5.19 -25.03 30.55
N VAL A 478 3.87 -25.06 30.60
CA VAL A 478 3.09 -26.10 31.29
C VAL A 478 3.31 -27.47 30.64
N LYS A 479 3.31 -27.56 29.31
CA LYS A 479 3.56 -28.84 28.60
C LYS A 479 4.97 -29.37 28.81
N GLU A 480 5.99 -28.51 28.89
CA GLU A 480 7.37 -28.89 29.22
C GLU A 480 7.48 -29.43 30.65
N LEU A 481 6.89 -28.75 31.64
CA LEU A 481 6.84 -29.20 33.03
C LEU A 481 6.12 -30.57 33.25
N ILE A 482 5.14 -30.88 32.39
CA ILE A 482 4.43 -32.18 32.42
C ILE A 482 5.31 -33.30 31.82
N ARG A 483 6.13 -32.99 30.82
CA ARG A 483 7.01 -33.96 30.15
C ARG A 483 8.26 -34.34 30.99
N GLU A 484 8.68 -33.45 31.88
CA GLU A 484 9.81 -33.68 32.81
C GLU A 484 9.43 -34.46 34.06
N LYS A 485 8.16 -34.74 34.29
CA LYS A 485 7.63 -35.63 35.33
C LYS A 485 7.30 -37.01 34.75
#